data_5efa5c93c5c485948f44af6358a2d19f
#
_entry.id   5efa5c93c5c485948f44af6358a2d19f
#
_cell.length_a   1.000
_cell.length_b   1.000
_cell.length_c   1.000
_cell.angle_alpha   90.00
_cell.angle_beta   90.00
_cell.angle_gamma   90.00
#
_symmetry.space_group_name_H-M   'P 1'
#
loop_
_entity.id
_entity.type
_entity.pdbx_description
1 polymer ?
#
loop_
_entity_poly.entity_id
_entity_poly.type
_entity_poly.pdbx_seq_one_letter_code
_entity_poly.pdbx_strand_id
1 'polypeptide(L)'
;AIGSARTAIRVSPGHMFNDIVDANPIETHRALLDALPTADMAYVHVMLPDAFSPQLNNAGDPQAVLPTLRPHVKGALIAAGNLTTASASAMIDSGLIQLAVFGRPFIANPDLVQRMKAGAPLAAPRQELFYTPGAEGYSDYPVLQGEPVSMS
;
A
#
# COMPACT_ATOMS: atom_id res chain seq x y z
N ALA A 1 24.66 -8.83 10.63
CA ALA A 1 23.44 -8.03 10.50
C ALA A 1 23.56 -7.09 9.30
N ILE A 2 22.45 -6.84 8.58
CA ILE A 2 22.45 -6.00 7.35
C ILE A 2 22.38 -4.49 7.64
N GLY A 3 22.10 -4.11 8.88
CA GLY A 3 21.93 -2.72 9.33
C GLY A 3 20.50 -2.20 9.13
N SER A 4 20.09 -1.23 9.96
CA SER A 4 18.75 -0.64 9.94
C SER A 4 18.41 0.03 8.60
N ALA A 5 19.37 0.71 7.98
CA ALA A 5 19.16 1.40 6.70
C ALA A 5 18.79 0.48 5.52
N ARG A 6 18.95 -0.83 5.66
CA ARG A 6 18.51 -1.84 4.69
C ARG A 6 17.36 -2.71 5.22
N THR A 7 16.78 -2.30 6.32
CA THR A 7 15.67 -2.99 6.97
C THR A 7 14.42 -2.12 6.89
N ALA A 8 13.30 -2.72 6.56
CA ALA A 8 11.99 -2.08 6.57
C ALA A 8 11.00 -2.93 7.36
N ILE A 9 9.91 -2.33 7.80
CA ILE A 9 8.79 -3.04 8.41
C ILE A 9 7.50 -2.71 7.68
N ARG A 10 6.65 -3.73 7.49
CA ARG A 10 5.27 -3.52 7.06
C ARG A 10 4.33 -3.84 8.22
N VAL A 11 3.41 -2.93 8.44
CA VAL A 11 2.37 -3.04 9.47
C VAL A 11 0.98 -2.87 8.86
N SER A 12 -0.02 -3.48 9.44
CA SER A 12 -1.39 -3.49 8.92
C SER A 12 -2.41 -3.27 10.04
N PRO A 13 -2.46 -2.06 10.64
CA PRO A 13 -3.35 -1.76 11.74
C PRO A 13 -4.82 -1.97 11.34
N GLY A 14 -5.55 -2.73 12.17
CA GLY A 14 -6.96 -3.00 11.96
C GLY A 14 -7.31 -4.06 10.89
N HIS A 15 -6.33 -4.69 10.25
CA HIS A 15 -6.58 -5.81 9.35
C HIS A 15 -6.95 -7.08 10.13
N MET A 16 -7.94 -7.81 9.62
CA MET A 16 -8.44 -9.06 10.23
C MET A 16 -8.16 -10.31 9.38
N PHE A 17 -7.32 -10.18 8.37
CA PHE A 17 -7.00 -11.29 7.48
C PHE A 17 -6.26 -12.40 8.25
N ASN A 18 -6.63 -13.66 8.02
CA ASN A 18 -6.08 -14.84 8.71
C ASN A 18 -6.25 -14.80 10.24
N ASP A 19 -7.43 -14.43 10.71
CA ASP A 19 -7.80 -14.41 12.13
C ASP A 19 -6.92 -13.50 13.01
N ILE A 20 -6.28 -12.50 12.41
CA ILE A 20 -5.58 -11.47 13.17
C ILE A 20 -6.63 -10.64 13.92
N VAL A 21 -6.54 -10.65 15.26
CA VAL A 21 -7.41 -9.84 16.13
C VAL A 21 -6.54 -9.00 17.04
N ASP A 22 -6.72 -7.67 16.96
CA ASP A 22 -6.09 -6.71 17.86
C ASP A 22 -7.18 -5.82 18.46
N ALA A 23 -7.29 -5.83 19.78
CA ALA A 23 -8.31 -5.05 20.47
C ALA A 23 -8.05 -3.53 20.40
N ASN A 24 -6.79 -3.13 20.24
CA ASN A 24 -6.37 -1.72 20.22
C ASN A 24 -5.32 -1.47 19.12
N PRO A 25 -5.65 -1.65 17.85
CA PRO A 25 -4.66 -1.70 16.78
C PRO A 25 -3.85 -0.40 16.63
N ILE A 26 -4.45 0.75 16.90
CA ILE A 26 -3.73 2.03 16.84
C ILE A 26 -2.69 2.13 17.96
N GLU A 27 -3.05 1.81 19.20
CA GLU A 27 -2.13 1.86 20.33
C GLU A 27 -1.00 0.84 20.19
N THR A 28 -1.33 -0.37 19.74
CA THR A 28 -0.33 -1.42 19.48
C THR A 28 0.71 -0.94 18.46
N HIS A 29 0.25 -0.36 17.35
CA HIS A 29 1.15 0.11 16.31
C HIS A 29 1.92 1.37 16.68
N ARG A 30 1.34 2.28 17.47
CA ARG A 30 2.05 3.42 18.04
C ARG A 30 3.21 2.95 18.93
N ALA A 31 2.92 2.06 19.89
CA ALA A 31 3.95 1.52 20.78
C ALA A 31 5.07 0.80 20.00
N LEU A 32 4.71 0.03 18.98
CA LEU A 32 5.68 -0.62 18.10
C LEU A 32 6.56 0.41 17.38
N LEU A 33 5.98 1.44 16.77
CA LEU A 33 6.70 2.45 16.00
C LEU A 33 7.60 3.32 16.88
N ASP A 34 7.17 3.61 18.11
CA ASP A 34 7.98 4.34 19.10
C ASP A 34 9.18 3.52 19.58
N ALA A 35 9.05 2.18 19.62
CA ALA A 35 10.14 1.28 20.01
C ALA A 35 11.16 1.02 18.89
N LEU A 36 10.82 1.32 17.64
CA LEU A 36 11.68 1.06 16.48
C LEU A 36 12.54 2.29 16.12
N PRO A 37 13.77 2.09 15.60
CA PRO A 37 14.62 3.17 15.10
C PRO A 37 14.15 3.65 13.72
N THR A 38 12.90 4.13 13.63
CA THR A 38 12.25 4.47 12.35
C THR A 38 12.98 5.53 11.55
N ALA A 39 13.80 6.38 12.20
CA ALA A 39 14.64 7.37 11.50
C ALA A 39 15.76 6.72 10.67
N ASP A 40 16.27 5.59 11.12
CA ASP A 40 17.41 4.89 10.52
C ASP A 40 16.98 3.74 9.60
N MET A 41 15.69 3.44 9.56
CA MET A 41 15.15 2.37 8.71
C MET A 41 14.98 2.83 7.26
N ALA A 42 15.03 1.87 6.32
CA ALA A 42 14.78 2.16 4.91
C ALA A 42 13.40 2.81 4.72
N TYR A 43 12.38 2.23 5.34
CA TYR A 43 11.02 2.79 5.39
C TYR A 43 10.14 2.03 6.39
N VAL A 44 9.04 2.65 6.76
CA VAL A 44 7.88 1.99 7.36
C VAL A 44 6.78 1.92 6.30
N HIS A 45 6.20 0.74 6.10
CA HIS A 45 5.09 0.52 5.17
C HIS A 45 3.80 0.27 5.96
N VAL A 46 2.84 1.16 5.83
CA VAL A 46 1.50 1.00 6.44
C VAL A 46 0.52 0.51 5.39
N MET A 47 -0.09 -0.63 5.64
CA MET A 47 -1.23 -1.12 4.87
C MET A 47 -2.50 -0.54 5.46
N LEU A 48 -3.16 0.32 4.71
CA LEU A 48 -4.44 0.89 5.11
C LEU A 48 -5.56 -0.14 4.97
N PRO A 49 -6.55 -0.09 5.83
CA PRO A 49 -7.77 -0.87 5.66
C PRO A 49 -8.42 -0.58 4.30
N ASP A 50 -8.95 -1.60 3.69
CA ASP A 50 -9.58 -1.51 2.39
C ASP A 50 -10.90 -2.30 2.33
N ALA A 51 -11.54 -2.30 1.14
CA ALA A 51 -12.81 -2.99 0.92
C ALA A 51 -12.76 -4.52 1.15
N PHE A 52 -11.56 -5.12 1.20
CA PHE A 52 -11.37 -6.54 1.52
C PHE A 52 -11.17 -6.79 3.01
N SER A 53 -10.95 -5.74 3.78
CA SER A 53 -10.90 -5.77 5.23
C SER A 53 -11.84 -4.68 5.77
N PRO A 54 -13.17 -4.80 5.49
CA PRO A 54 -14.12 -3.73 5.77
C PRO A 54 -14.36 -3.51 7.26
N GLN A 55 -13.90 -4.41 8.11
CA GLN A 55 -14.06 -4.32 9.55
C GLN A 55 -12.73 -3.88 10.17
N LEU A 56 -12.67 -2.61 10.52
CA LEU A 56 -11.64 -2.08 11.40
C LEU A 56 -12.02 -2.45 12.83
N ASN A 57 -11.53 -3.58 13.32
CA ASN A 57 -11.68 -3.89 14.73
C ASN A 57 -11.03 -2.77 15.56
N ASN A 58 -11.85 -1.86 16.08
CA ASN A 58 -11.47 -0.77 16.98
C ASN A 58 -10.38 0.20 16.46
N ALA A 59 -9.98 0.13 15.19
CA ALA A 59 -9.03 1.09 14.63
C ALA A 59 -9.67 2.45 14.30
N GLY A 60 -11.00 2.55 14.44
CA GLY A 60 -11.73 3.79 14.16
C GLY A 60 -11.83 4.12 12.67
N ASP A 61 -11.80 5.41 12.35
CA ASP A 61 -11.86 5.90 10.96
C ASP A 61 -10.60 5.49 10.17
N PRO A 62 -10.75 4.75 9.04
CA PRO A 62 -9.63 4.40 8.16
C PRO A 62 -8.79 5.60 7.72
N GLN A 63 -9.41 6.76 7.55
CA GLN A 63 -8.73 7.97 7.12
C GLN A 63 -7.85 8.57 8.23
N ALA A 64 -8.14 8.26 9.49
CA ALA A 64 -7.37 8.73 10.64
C ALA A 64 -6.11 7.89 10.92
N VAL A 65 -6.00 6.68 10.36
CA VAL A 65 -4.89 5.76 10.66
C VAL A 65 -3.54 6.38 10.34
N LEU A 66 -3.33 6.85 9.11
CA LEU A 66 -2.04 7.45 8.71
C LEU A 66 -1.74 8.74 9.48
N PRO A 67 -2.64 9.73 9.58
CA PRO A 67 -2.39 10.92 10.37
C PRO A 67 -2.04 10.62 11.83
N THR A 68 -2.64 9.59 12.41
CA THR A 68 -2.36 9.19 13.80
C THR A 68 -0.99 8.53 13.95
N LEU A 69 -0.58 7.70 12.99
CA LEU A 69 0.69 6.98 13.05
C LEU A 69 1.89 7.79 12.53
N ARG A 70 1.67 8.76 11.63
CA ARG A 70 2.73 9.56 11.02
C ARG A 70 3.70 10.21 12.02
N PRO A 71 3.25 10.80 13.16
CA PRO A 71 4.18 11.38 14.15
C PRO A 71 5.16 10.39 14.78
N HIS A 72 4.83 9.10 14.76
CA HIS A 72 5.64 8.00 15.31
C HIS A 72 6.66 7.43 14.30
N VAL A 73 6.60 7.85 13.03
CA VAL A 73 7.56 7.47 12.00
C VAL A 73 8.48 8.65 11.69
N LYS A 74 9.75 8.55 12.05
CA LYS A 74 10.74 9.64 11.86
C LYS A 74 11.40 9.60 10.48
N GLY A 75 11.37 8.47 9.81
CA GLY A 75 11.91 8.25 8.46
C GLY A 75 10.82 8.24 7.38
N ALA A 76 11.13 7.55 6.29
CA ALA A 76 10.20 7.39 5.17
C ALA A 76 8.99 6.54 5.58
N LEU A 77 7.80 7.06 5.30
CA LEU A 77 6.52 6.37 5.42
C LEU A 77 5.94 6.12 4.04
N ILE A 78 5.64 4.87 3.74
CA ILE A 78 4.94 4.49 2.51
C ILE A 78 3.60 3.85 2.85
N ALA A 79 2.61 4.04 2.01
CA ALA A 79 1.27 3.52 2.26
C ALA A 79 0.71 2.73 1.08
N ALA A 80 -0.04 1.68 1.42
CA ALA A 80 -0.86 0.90 0.50
C ALA A 80 -2.29 0.79 1.05
N GLY A 81 -3.22 0.41 0.21
CA GLY A 81 -4.62 0.14 0.60
C GLY A 81 -5.59 1.07 -0.13
N ASN A 82 -6.20 0.55 -1.17
CA ASN A 82 -7.25 1.20 -1.96
C ASN A 82 -6.95 2.64 -2.44
N LEU A 83 -5.66 2.94 -2.67
CA LEU A 83 -5.25 4.25 -3.15
C LEU A 83 -5.63 4.43 -4.63
N THR A 84 -6.10 5.63 -4.95
CA THR A 84 -6.21 6.14 -6.32
C THR A 84 -5.02 7.05 -6.64
N THR A 85 -4.79 7.38 -7.91
CA THR A 85 -3.77 8.35 -8.29
C THR A 85 -3.98 9.69 -7.56
N ALA A 86 -5.23 10.16 -7.50
CA ALA A 86 -5.56 11.42 -6.84
C ALA A 86 -5.30 11.39 -5.32
N SER A 87 -5.77 10.36 -4.63
CA SER A 87 -5.55 10.25 -3.18
C SER A 87 -4.07 10.06 -2.84
N ALA A 88 -3.33 9.28 -3.63
CA ALA A 88 -1.90 9.09 -3.46
C ALA A 88 -1.12 10.40 -3.64
N SER A 89 -1.42 11.17 -4.71
CA SER A 89 -0.81 12.48 -4.93
C SER A 89 -1.09 13.44 -3.76
N ALA A 90 -2.35 13.54 -3.32
CA ALA A 90 -2.71 14.41 -2.20
C ALA A 90 -1.97 14.05 -0.90
N MET A 91 -1.80 12.75 -0.62
CA MET A 91 -1.04 12.29 0.55
C MET A 91 0.47 12.61 0.44
N ILE A 92 1.04 12.51 -0.76
CA ILE A 92 2.44 12.86 -1.01
C ILE A 92 2.63 14.38 -0.91
N ASP A 93 1.78 15.16 -1.56
CA ASP A 93 1.85 16.63 -1.58
C ASP A 93 1.69 17.23 -0.18
N SER A 94 0.86 16.62 0.66
CA SER A 94 0.72 17.01 2.07
C SER A 94 1.88 16.55 2.98
N GLY A 95 2.81 15.77 2.48
CA GLY A 95 3.92 15.19 3.27
C GLY A 95 3.50 14.07 4.21
N LEU A 96 2.27 13.58 4.11
CA LEU A 96 1.76 12.49 4.94
C LEU A 96 2.52 11.19 4.66
N ILE A 97 2.81 10.91 3.38
CA ILE A 97 3.63 9.78 2.94
C ILE A 97 4.69 10.24 1.93
N GLN A 98 5.75 9.46 1.76
CA GLN A 98 6.77 9.69 0.75
C GLN A 98 6.54 8.90 -0.53
N LEU A 99 5.90 7.72 -0.43
CA LEU A 99 5.60 6.85 -1.58
C LEU A 99 4.25 6.17 -1.39
N ALA A 100 3.54 5.97 -2.49
CA ALA A 100 2.31 5.18 -2.56
C ALA A 100 2.56 3.82 -3.19
N VAL A 101 1.92 2.78 -2.66
CA VAL A 101 2.04 1.40 -3.12
C VAL A 101 0.72 0.94 -3.71
N PHE A 102 0.76 0.42 -4.92
CA PHE A 102 -0.39 -0.13 -5.63
C PHE A 102 -0.19 -1.63 -5.83
N GLY A 103 -0.98 -2.46 -5.18
CA GLY A 103 -0.95 -3.92 -5.35
C GLY A 103 -1.91 -4.40 -6.42
N ARG A 104 -3.22 -4.47 -6.09
CA ARG A 104 -4.26 -4.99 -6.99
C ARG A 104 -4.32 -4.32 -8.36
N PRO A 105 -4.19 -2.98 -8.47
CA PRO A 105 -4.12 -2.36 -9.79
C PRO A 105 -3.00 -2.89 -10.68
N PHE A 106 -1.84 -3.25 -10.10
CA PHE A 106 -0.74 -3.84 -10.87
C PHE A 106 -1.01 -5.25 -11.37
N ILE A 107 -1.89 -6.02 -10.70
CA ILE A 107 -2.27 -7.35 -11.20
C ILE A 107 -2.92 -7.23 -12.58
N ALA A 108 -3.84 -6.28 -12.73
CA ALA A 108 -4.62 -6.12 -13.95
C ALA A 108 -4.03 -5.13 -14.96
N ASN A 109 -2.98 -4.40 -14.61
CA ASN A 109 -2.37 -3.39 -15.45
C ASN A 109 -0.85 -3.51 -15.39
N PRO A 110 -0.22 -4.34 -16.23
CA PRO A 110 1.24 -4.47 -16.28
C PRO A 110 1.96 -3.14 -16.54
N ASP A 111 1.28 -2.23 -17.22
CA ASP A 111 1.69 -0.88 -17.58
C ASP A 111 1.05 0.21 -16.70
N LEU A 112 0.73 -0.12 -15.44
CA LEU A 112 -0.02 0.77 -14.52
C LEU A 112 0.55 2.18 -14.46
N VAL A 113 1.87 2.33 -14.36
CA VAL A 113 2.51 3.64 -14.26
C VAL A 113 2.28 4.50 -15.51
N GLN A 114 2.31 3.87 -16.69
CA GLN A 114 2.04 4.55 -17.96
C GLN A 114 0.56 4.98 -18.04
N ARG A 115 -0.35 4.10 -17.64
CA ARG A 115 -1.79 4.42 -17.56
C ARG A 115 -2.06 5.59 -16.63
N MET A 116 -1.48 5.58 -15.44
CA MET A 116 -1.63 6.66 -14.47
C MET A 116 -1.09 7.99 -15.01
N LYS A 117 0.08 7.99 -15.66
CA LYS A 117 0.67 9.19 -16.28
C LYS A 117 -0.20 9.74 -17.42
N ALA A 118 -0.79 8.88 -18.21
CA ALA A 118 -1.64 9.25 -19.35
C ALA A 118 -3.10 9.55 -18.94
N GLY A 119 -3.48 9.35 -17.68
CA GLY A 119 -4.88 9.42 -17.26
C GLY A 119 -5.76 8.37 -17.95
N ALA A 120 -5.17 7.25 -18.39
CA ALA A 120 -5.87 6.20 -19.11
C ALA A 120 -6.69 5.31 -18.15
N PRO A 121 -7.79 4.69 -18.64
CA PRO A 121 -8.60 3.81 -17.80
C PRO A 121 -7.81 2.59 -17.35
N LEU A 122 -8.03 2.18 -16.09
CA LEU A 122 -7.45 0.98 -15.53
C LEU A 122 -8.37 -0.23 -15.77
N ALA A 123 -7.77 -1.36 -16.13
CA ALA A 123 -8.48 -2.63 -16.16
C ALA A 123 -8.78 -3.09 -14.71
N ALA A 124 -9.98 -3.63 -14.51
CA ALA A 124 -10.37 -4.20 -13.24
C ALA A 124 -9.73 -5.60 -13.05
N PRO A 125 -9.15 -5.90 -11.90
CA PRO A 125 -8.63 -7.22 -11.64
C PRO A 125 -9.76 -8.23 -11.42
N ARG A 126 -9.57 -9.46 -11.91
CA ARG A 126 -10.46 -10.60 -11.67
C ARG A 126 -10.13 -11.22 -10.32
N GLN A 127 -10.87 -10.80 -9.28
CA GLN A 127 -10.55 -11.15 -7.88
C GLN A 127 -10.61 -12.63 -7.60
N GLU A 128 -11.51 -13.35 -8.25
CA GLU A 128 -11.69 -14.79 -8.17
C GLU A 128 -10.46 -15.58 -8.63
N LEU A 129 -9.56 -14.92 -9.37
CA LEU A 129 -8.36 -15.54 -9.91
C LEU A 129 -7.07 -15.17 -9.16
N PHE A 130 -7.13 -14.34 -8.10
CA PHE A 130 -5.92 -13.85 -7.41
C PHE A 130 -5.02 -14.95 -6.84
N TYR A 131 -5.59 -16.08 -6.46
CA TYR A 131 -4.88 -17.18 -5.82
C TYR A 131 -5.03 -18.50 -6.56
N THR A 132 -5.47 -18.44 -7.83
CA THR A 132 -5.56 -19.63 -8.68
C THR A 132 -4.21 -19.93 -9.35
N PRO A 133 -3.89 -21.20 -9.61
CA PRO A 133 -2.69 -21.53 -10.38
C PRO A 133 -2.86 -21.21 -11.86
N GLY A 134 -1.73 -20.95 -12.55
CA GLY A 134 -1.72 -20.75 -14.00
C GLY A 134 -1.57 -19.30 -14.43
N ALA A 135 -1.70 -19.06 -15.73
CA ALA A 135 -1.48 -17.77 -16.35
C ALA A 135 -2.73 -16.87 -16.32
N GLU A 136 -3.92 -17.48 -16.27
CA GLU A 136 -5.18 -16.77 -16.26
C GLU A 136 -5.33 -15.89 -15.03
N GLY A 137 -5.66 -14.61 -15.23
CA GLY A 137 -5.76 -13.63 -14.15
C GLY A 137 -4.42 -13.18 -13.57
N TYR A 138 -3.30 -13.67 -14.10
CA TYR A 138 -1.95 -13.34 -13.62
C TYR A 138 -1.08 -12.69 -14.71
N SER A 139 -0.98 -13.27 -15.90
CA SER A 139 -0.11 -12.77 -16.97
C SER A 139 -0.83 -12.50 -18.29
N ASP A 140 -2.15 -12.57 -18.33
CA ASP A 140 -3.00 -12.44 -19.52
C ASP A 140 -3.71 -11.07 -19.63
N TYR A 141 -3.38 -10.12 -18.76
CA TYR A 141 -3.94 -8.77 -18.83
C TYR A 141 -3.27 -7.96 -19.96
N PRO A 142 -4.08 -7.24 -20.77
CA PRO A 142 -3.56 -6.46 -21.89
C PRO A 142 -2.87 -5.18 -21.41
N VAL A 143 -1.79 -4.81 -22.09
CA VAL A 143 -1.20 -3.47 -22.02
C VAL A 143 -2.00 -2.48 -22.87
N LEU A 144 -1.84 -1.18 -22.63
CA LEU A 144 -2.36 -0.15 -23.53
C LEU A 144 -1.75 -0.37 -24.92
N GLN A 145 -2.62 -0.35 -25.92
CA GLN A 145 -2.17 -0.29 -27.31
C GLN A 145 -1.66 1.12 -27.57
N GLY A 146 -0.36 1.30 -27.56
CA GLY A 146 0.34 2.52 -27.84
C GLY A 146 1.80 2.19 -28.13
N GLU A 147 2.48 2.98 -28.92
CA GLU A 147 3.79 2.69 -29.52
C GLU A 147 4.77 1.95 -28.58
N PRO A 148 5.58 1.00 -29.13
CA PRO A 148 6.57 0.30 -28.34
C PRO A 148 7.51 1.34 -27.70
N VAL A 149 7.65 1.24 -26.35
CA VAL A 149 8.62 2.06 -25.63
C VAL A 149 10.00 1.78 -26.20
N SER A 150 10.55 2.73 -26.94
CA SER A 150 11.95 2.71 -27.34
C SER A 150 12.78 2.74 -26.07
N MET A 151 13.34 1.61 -25.72
CA MET A 151 14.36 1.52 -24.67
C MET A 151 15.64 2.13 -25.25
N SER A 152 15.92 3.37 -24.88
CA SER A 152 17.20 4.08 -25.09
C SER A 152 18.07 3.87 -23.88
#